data_45a6c06a2e92a28f0dd3a2d4940c3aa0
#
_entry.id   45a6c06a2e92a28f0dd3a2d4940c3aa0
#
_cell.length_a   1.000
_cell.length_b   1.000
_cell.length_c   1.000
_cell.angle_alpha   90.00
_cell.angle_beta   90.00
_cell.angle_gamma   90.00
#
_symmetry.space_group_name_H-M   'P 1'
#
loop_
_entity.id
_entity.type
_entity.pdbx_description
1 polymer ?
#
loop_
_entity_poly.entity_id
_entity_poly.type
_entity_poly.pdbx_seq_one_letter_code
_entity_poly.pdbx_strand_id
1 'polypeptide(L)'
;MPRNIEVSIEVPAPIDEVWADLARLETHSEWMRDAEAIEFLTEQRTGPGTRIRVPTRIGPLTTVDVIEFTAWEPPNRMAISHTGKFSGVGEIALASTGTGTQVTWRVAVLFPISFGGPVGEFVAAPILRWIWKTNLQRLAGRFA
;
A
#
# COMPACT_ATOMS: atom_id res chain seq x y z
N MET A 1 19.06 7.69 -4.27
CA MET A 1 18.20 7.40 -3.12
C MET A 1 16.76 7.28 -3.58
N PRO A 2 16.02 6.23 -3.18
CA PRO A 2 14.61 6.17 -3.47
C PRO A 2 13.87 7.30 -2.75
N ARG A 3 12.83 7.80 -3.39
CA ARG A 3 12.00 8.86 -2.81
C ARG A 3 10.96 8.24 -1.88
N ASN A 4 10.90 8.75 -0.67
CA ASN A 4 9.85 8.38 0.28
C ASN A 4 8.57 9.17 0.00
N ILE A 5 7.46 8.45 -0.10
CA ILE A 5 6.14 9.04 -0.20
C ILE A 5 5.35 8.58 1.01
N GLU A 6 4.77 9.53 1.75
CA GLU A 6 4.02 9.24 2.95
C GLU A 6 2.66 9.92 2.89
N VAL A 7 1.61 9.16 3.17
CA VAL A 7 0.26 9.66 3.29
C VAL A 7 -0.38 9.11 4.55
N SER A 8 -1.28 9.86 5.16
CA SER A 8 -1.98 9.45 6.37
C SER A 8 -3.44 9.82 6.30
N ILE A 9 -4.25 9.03 7.01
CA ILE A 9 -5.68 9.29 7.16
C ILE A 9 -6.12 8.84 8.55
N GLU A 10 -7.12 9.50 9.11
CA GLU A 10 -7.78 8.99 10.31
C GLU A 10 -9.00 8.17 9.90
N VAL A 11 -9.10 6.96 10.43
CA VAL A 11 -10.21 6.04 10.19
C VAL A 11 -11.10 6.04 11.44
N PRO A 12 -12.42 6.25 11.30
CA PRO A 12 -13.31 6.34 12.48
C PRO A 12 -13.68 4.95 13.01
N ALA A 13 -12.71 4.18 13.44
CA ALA A 13 -12.91 2.83 13.97
C ALA A 13 -11.74 2.45 14.88
N PRO A 14 -11.95 1.51 15.82
CA PRO A 14 -10.87 1.02 16.67
C PRO A 14 -9.77 0.34 15.87
N ILE A 15 -8.55 0.38 16.40
CA ILE A 15 -7.36 -0.14 15.73
C ILE A 15 -7.49 -1.62 15.35
N ASP A 16 -8.11 -2.43 16.20
CA ASP A 16 -8.30 -3.86 15.94
C ASP A 16 -9.21 -4.11 14.74
N GLU A 17 -10.25 -3.29 14.58
CA GLU A 17 -11.16 -3.40 13.44
C GLU A 17 -10.49 -2.98 12.15
N VAL A 18 -9.71 -1.89 12.19
CA VAL A 18 -8.97 -1.41 11.02
C VAL A 18 -7.93 -2.45 10.61
N TRP A 19 -7.19 -2.99 11.58
CA TRP A 19 -6.23 -4.05 11.31
C TRP A 19 -6.87 -5.26 10.68
N ALA A 20 -8.01 -5.71 11.22
CA ALA A 20 -8.71 -6.88 10.69
C ALA A 20 -9.10 -6.71 9.23
N ASP A 21 -9.52 -5.52 8.83
CA ASP A 21 -9.85 -5.22 7.43
C ASP A 21 -8.58 -5.20 6.57
N LEU A 22 -7.52 -4.54 7.02
CA LEU A 22 -6.26 -4.47 6.29
C LEU A 22 -5.59 -5.84 6.16
N ALA A 23 -5.75 -6.71 7.15
CA ALA A 23 -5.19 -8.06 7.12
C ALA A 23 -5.87 -8.97 6.09
N ARG A 24 -7.05 -8.61 5.63
CA ARG A 24 -7.74 -9.32 4.55
C ARG A 24 -7.23 -8.79 3.21
N LEU A 25 -6.09 -9.31 2.79
CA LEU A 25 -5.34 -8.79 1.64
C LEU A 25 -6.15 -8.82 0.35
N GLU A 26 -7.04 -9.81 0.18
CA GLU A 26 -7.89 -9.92 -0.99
C GLU A 26 -8.87 -8.76 -1.15
N THR A 27 -9.11 -8.00 -0.08
CA THR A 27 -10.01 -6.84 -0.14
C THR A 27 -9.31 -5.55 -0.52
N HIS A 28 -7.98 -5.54 -0.64
CA HIS A 28 -7.23 -4.33 -0.92
C HIS A 28 -7.65 -3.68 -2.25
N SER A 29 -8.03 -4.48 -3.25
CA SER A 29 -8.50 -3.96 -4.53
C SER A 29 -9.84 -3.23 -4.43
N GLU A 30 -10.55 -3.37 -3.30
CA GLU A 30 -11.83 -2.66 -3.10
C GLU A 30 -11.62 -1.19 -2.75
N TRP A 31 -10.47 -0.83 -2.16
CA TRP A 31 -10.17 0.56 -1.82
C TRP A 31 -8.93 1.10 -2.54
N MET A 32 -8.04 0.26 -3.04
CA MET A 32 -6.93 0.65 -3.90
C MET A 32 -7.40 0.59 -5.35
N ARG A 33 -7.73 1.75 -5.92
CA ARG A 33 -8.26 1.82 -7.29
C ARG A 33 -7.23 1.48 -8.36
N ASP A 34 -5.95 1.69 -8.06
CA ASP A 34 -4.87 1.35 -8.96
C ASP A 34 -4.57 -0.16 -8.98
N ALA A 35 -4.98 -0.90 -7.94
CA ALA A 35 -4.81 -2.35 -7.89
C ALA A 35 -6.03 -3.03 -8.56
N GLU A 36 -5.81 -3.69 -9.69
CA GLU A 36 -6.91 -4.35 -10.41
C GLU A 36 -7.34 -5.66 -9.78
N ALA A 37 -6.39 -6.38 -9.18
CA ALA A 37 -6.66 -7.67 -8.53
C ALA A 37 -5.58 -7.97 -7.51
N ILE A 38 -5.88 -8.92 -6.62
CA ILE A 38 -4.91 -9.45 -5.65
C ILE A 38 -4.85 -10.96 -5.87
N GLU A 39 -3.71 -11.46 -6.34
CA GLU A 39 -3.51 -12.89 -6.59
C GLU A 39 -2.50 -13.44 -5.59
N PHE A 40 -2.89 -14.44 -4.81
CA PHE A 40 -1.97 -15.05 -3.85
C PHE A 40 -1.01 -15.99 -4.58
N LEU A 41 0.29 -15.82 -4.35
CA LEU A 41 1.33 -16.70 -4.87
C LEU A 41 1.74 -17.77 -3.85
N THR A 42 1.33 -17.60 -2.59
CA THR A 42 1.57 -18.55 -1.51
C THR A 42 0.23 -19.12 -1.05
N GLU A 43 0.24 -20.29 -0.41
CA GLU A 43 -0.95 -20.82 0.26
C GLU A 43 -1.28 -19.96 1.48
N GLN A 44 -0.24 -19.46 2.14
CA GLN A 44 -0.35 -18.51 3.24
C GLN A 44 -1.00 -17.21 2.75
N ARG A 45 -1.96 -16.71 3.51
CA ARG A 45 -2.70 -15.49 3.15
C ARG A 45 -2.47 -14.33 4.11
N THR A 46 -1.80 -14.56 5.22
CA THR A 46 -1.46 -13.55 6.22
C THR A 46 -0.09 -13.85 6.81
N GLY A 47 0.53 -12.84 7.42
CA GLY A 47 1.78 -12.99 8.12
C GLY A 47 3.01 -12.82 7.23
N PRO A 48 4.20 -12.82 7.85
CA PRO A 48 5.44 -12.69 7.09
C PRO A 48 5.62 -13.85 6.11
N GLY A 49 6.13 -13.55 4.93
CA GLY A 49 6.33 -14.53 3.88
C GLY A 49 5.18 -14.65 2.90
N THR A 50 4.01 -14.09 3.22
CA THR A 50 2.90 -14.03 2.27
C THR A 50 3.32 -13.25 1.03
N ARG A 51 3.06 -13.82 -0.16
CA ARG A 51 3.38 -13.17 -1.43
C ARG A 51 2.13 -13.05 -2.26
N ILE A 52 1.98 -11.88 -2.87
CA ILE A 52 0.86 -11.60 -3.77
C ILE A 52 1.37 -11.00 -5.07
N ARG A 53 0.60 -11.16 -6.12
CA ARG A 53 0.82 -10.56 -7.42
C ARG A 53 -0.31 -9.56 -7.65
N VAL A 54 0.07 -8.32 -7.95
CA VAL A 54 -0.90 -7.22 -8.07
C VAL A 54 -0.75 -6.56 -9.44
N PRO A 55 -1.66 -6.84 -10.38
CA PRO A 55 -1.76 -6.02 -11.59
C PRO A 55 -2.21 -4.62 -11.21
N THR A 56 -1.46 -3.62 -11.62
CA THR A 56 -1.68 -2.22 -11.25
C THR A 56 -1.88 -1.39 -12.51
N ARG A 57 -2.88 -0.51 -12.47
CA ARG A 57 -3.17 0.40 -13.57
C ARG A 57 -3.27 1.84 -13.07
N ILE A 58 -2.48 2.71 -13.70
CA ILE A 58 -2.54 4.15 -13.45
C ILE A 58 -2.62 4.83 -14.82
N GLY A 59 -3.83 5.27 -15.22
CA GLY A 59 -4.07 5.81 -16.54
C GLY A 59 -3.76 4.79 -17.64
N PRO A 60 -2.94 5.12 -18.63
CA PRO A 60 -2.53 4.19 -19.67
C PRO A 60 -1.43 3.23 -19.25
N LEU A 61 -0.82 3.45 -18.07
CA LEU A 61 0.27 2.62 -17.57
C LEU A 61 -0.26 1.41 -16.84
N THR A 62 0.17 0.22 -17.26
CA THR A 62 -0.12 -1.03 -16.54
C THR A 62 1.18 -1.70 -16.17
N THR A 63 1.25 -2.20 -14.93
CA THR A 63 2.40 -2.96 -14.43
C THR A 63 1.89 -4.15 -13.64
N VAL A 64 2.77 -5.12 -13.44
CA VAL A 64 2.50 -6.25 -12.57
C VAL A 64 3.58 -6.27 -11.51
N ASP A 65 3.17 -6.18 -10.27
CA ASP A 65 4.07 -6.15 -9.12
C ASP A 65 3.93 -7.43 -8.31
N VAL A 66 5.05 -7.88 -7.77
CA VAL A 66 5.07 -8.96 -6.78
C VAL A 66 5.43 -8.34 -5.44
N ILE A 67 4.60 -8.58 -4.46
CA ILE A 67 4.73 -8.01 -3.12
C ILE A 67 4.90 -9.15 -2.13
N GLU A 68 5.94 -9.07 -1.31
CA GLU A 68 6.16 -9.99 -0.20
C GLU A 68 5.99 -9.22 1.10
N PHE A 69 5.19 -9.76 2.02
CA PHE A 69 5.03 -9.18 3.35
C PHE A 69 6.21 -9.61 4.20
N THR A 70 7.04 -8.63 4.59
CA THR A 70 8.30 -8.86 5.30
C THR A 70 8.17 -8.66 6.80
N ALA A 71 7.13 -7.93 7.25
CA ALA A 71 6.84 -7.76 8.66
C ALA A 71 5.32 -7.76 8.85
N TRP A 72 4.88 -8.32 9.99
CA TRP A 72 3.47 -8.46 10.30
C TRP A 72 3.32 -8.37 11.81
N GLU A 73 2.98 -7.18 12.30
CA GLU A 73 2.95 -6.87 13.74
C GLU A 73 1.57 -6.35 14.13
N PRO A 74 0.59 -7.26 14.32
CA PRO A 74 -0.76 -6.85 14.69
C PRO A 74 -0.80 -6.13 16.04
N PRO A 75 -1.61 -5.11 16.20
CA PRO A 75 -2.41 -4.43 15.18
C PRO A 75 -1.73 -3.17 14.64
N ASN A 76 -0.41 -3.08 14.70
CA ASN A 76 0.32 -1.83 14.53
C ASN A 76 0.99 -1.64 13.17
N ARG A 77 1.46 -2.74 12.54
CA ARG A 77 2.32 -2.55 11.38
C ARG A 77 2.39 -3.78 10.49
N MET A 78 2.35 -3.56 9.18
CA MET A 78 2.77 -4.54 8.18
C MET A 78 3.72 -3.85 7.21
N ALA A 79 4.77 -4.55 6.79
CA ALA A 79 5.76 -4.04 5.86
C ALA A 79 5.88 -4.96 4.66
N ILE A 80 6.25 -4.39 3.52
CA ILE A 80 6.33 -5.09 2.25
C ILE A 80 7.63 -4.81 1.53
N SER A 81 8.02 -5.77 0.68
CA SER A 81 9.04 -5.61 -0.34
C SER A 81 8.36 -5.74 -1.70
N HIS A 82 8.64 -4.82 -2.58
CA HIS A 82 8.01 -4.66 -3.89
C HIS A 82 9.02 -5.03 -4.96
N THR A 83 8.69 -5.95 -5.85
CA THR A 83 9.52 -6.27 -7.01
C THR A 83 8.72 -6.10 -8.28
N GLY A 84 9.41 -5.70 -9.37
CA GLY A 84 8.78 -5.39 -10.64
C GLY A 84 9.51 -4.21 -11.28
N LYS A 85 8.85 -3.50 -12.19
CA LYS A 85 9.44 -2.32 -12.81
C LYS A 85 9.71 -1.21 -11.79
N PHE A 86 8.83 -1.07 -10.81
CA PHE A 86 8.96 -0.10 -9.72
C PHE A 86 9.23 -0.89 -8.45
N SER A 87 10.49 -1.03 -8.10
CA SER A 87 10.89 -1.80 -6.92
C SER A 87 11.01 -0.89 -5.70
N GLY A 88 10.96 -1.47 -4.52
CA GLY A 88 11.11 -0.72 -3.28
C GLY A 88 10.55 -1.43 -2.08
N VAL A 89 10.34 -0.67 -1.02
CA VAL A 89 9.77 -1.15 0.23
C VAL A 89 8.65 -0.22 0.67
N GLY A 90 7.73 -0.76 1.46
CA GLY A 90 6.63 0.04 1.98
C GLY A 90 6.17 -0.49 3.32
N GLU A 91 5.37 0.31 4.02
CA GLU A 91 4.72 -0.12 5.24
C GLU A 91 3.41 0.61 5.44
N ILE A 92 2.50 -0.07 6.13
CA ILE A 92 1.28 0.53 6.66
C ILE A 92 1.40 0.43 8.18
N ALA A 93 1.35 1.57 8.85
CA ALA A 93 1.44 1.66 10.30
C ALA A 93 0.14 2.23 10.87
N LEU A 94 -0.32 1.66 11.96
CA LEU A 94 -1.56 2.05 12.63
C LEU A 94 -1.25 2.52 14.05
N ALA A 95 -1.89 3.61 14.44
CA ALA A 95 -1.80 4.13 15.81
C ALA A 95 -3.18 4.57 16.29
N SER A 96 -3.55 4.16 17.49
CA SER A 96 -4.82 4.60 18.08
C SER A 96 -4.81 6.10 18.36
N THR A 97 -5.93 6.75 18.08
CA THR A 97 -6.16 8.17 18.41
C THR A 97 -7.32 8.25 19.40
N GLY A 98 -7.62 9.46 19.86
CA GLY A 98 -8.76 9.64 20.74
C GLY A 98 -10.13 9.37 20.09
N THR A 99 -10.18 9.35 18.76
CA THR A 99 -11.43 9.24 17.99
C THR A 99 -11.42 8.10 16.97
N GLY A 100 -10.32 7.36 16.86
CA GLY A 100 -10.23 6.27 15.89
C GLY A 100 -8.81 5.76 15.74
N THR A 101 -8.39 5.56 14.50
CA THR A 101 -7.07 5.03 14.17
C THR A 101 -6.41 5.88 13.09
N GLN A 102 -5.18 6.30 13.32
CA GLN A 102 -4.39 6.92 12.27
C GLN A 102 -3.71 5.82 11.47
N VAL A 103 -3.94 5.82 10.16
CA VAL A 103 -3.28 4.90 9.23
C VAL A 103 -2.27 5.71 8.42
N THR A 104 -1.01 5.30 8.47
CA THR A 104 0.07 5.94 7.72
C THR A 104 0.63 4.93 6.72
N TRP A 105 0.66 5.31 5.47
CA TRP A 105 1.20 4.51 4.38
C TRP A 105 2.47 5.18 3.89
N ARG A 106 3.59 4.49 4.01
CA ARG A 106 4.92 5.01 3.67
C ARG A 106 5.55 4.08 2.65
N VAL A 107 6.02 4.64 1.53
CA VAL A 107 6.61 3.86 0.43
C VAL A 107 7.90 4.53 -0.03
N ALA A 108 8.95 3.73 -0.20
CA ALA A 108 10.18 4.13 -0.85
C ALA A 108 10.26 3.36 -2.17
N VAL A 109 10.11 4.06 -3.29
CA VAL A 109 10.01 3.44 -4.61
C VAL A 109 11.16 3.90 -5.52
N LEU A 110 11.71 2.95 -6.29
CA LEU A 110 12.74 3.20 -7.30
C LEU A 110 12.13 3.07 -8.69
N PHE A 111 12.28 4.11 -9.50
CA PHE A 111 11.83 4.09 -10.88
C PHE A 111 12.97 3.59 -11.78
N PRO A 112 12.66 2.71 -12.76
CA PRO A 112 13.65 2.35 -13.77
C PRO A 112 13.96 3.55 -14.67
N ILE A 113 15.13 3.51 -15.32
CA ILE A 113 15.57 4.59 -16.23
C ILE A 113 14.55 4.81 -17.34
N SER A 114 13.90 3.74 -17.82
CA SER A 114 12.87 3.84 -18.86
C SER A 114 11.66 4.70 -18.43
N PHE A 115 11.49 4.95 -17.14
CA PHE A 115 10.45 5.82 -16.58
C PHE A 115 11.05 7.05 -15.91
N GLY A 116 12.25 7.46 -16.35
CA GLY A 116 12.88 8.69 -15.90
C GLY A 116 13.77 8.59 -14.68
N GLY A 117 13.93 7.40 -14.08
CA GLY A 117 14.76 7.21 -12.89
C GLY A 117 14.43 8.22 -11.78
N PRO A 118 15.44 8.87 -11.16
CA PRO A 118 15.20 9.84 -10.10
C PRO A 118 14.33 11.03 -10.52
N VAL A 119 14.45 11.48 -11.78
CA VAL A 119 13.62 12.58 -12.30
C VAL A 119 12.16 12.13 -12.41
N GLY A 120 11.94 10.89 -12.89
CA GLY A 120 10.60 10.32 -12.95
C GLY A 120 9.97 10.20 -11.58
N GLU A 121 10.75 9.80 -10.57
CA GLU A 121 10.30 9.73 -9.18
C GLU A 121 9.85 11.09 -8.67
N PHE A 122 10.63 12.12 -8.95
CA PHE A 122 10.31 13.48 -8.52
C PHE A 122 9.01 13.98 -9.16
N VAL A 123 8.84 13.74 -10.46
CA VAL A 123 7.65 14.19 -11.20
C VAL A 123 6.42 13.40 -10.77
N ALA A 124 6.56 12.10 -10.55
CA ALA A 124 5.44 11.22 -10.21
C ALA A 124 5.00 11.34 -8.75
N ALA A 125 5.89 11.77 -7.84
CA ALA A 125 5.62 11.78 -6.41
C ALA A 125 4.30 12.49 -6.03
N PRO A 126 3.98 13.69 -6.53
CA PRO A 126 2.72 14.34 -6.19
C PRO A 126 1.50 13.54 -6.67
N ILE A 127 1.61 12.91 -7.85
CA ILE A 127 0.52 12.13 -8.44
C ILE A 127 0.30 10.87 -7.60
N LEU A 128 1.36 10.16 -7.24
CA LEU A 128 1.28 8.96 -6.41
C LEU A 128 0.74 9.29 -5.02
N ARG A 129 1.19 10.40 -4.45
CA ARG A 129 0.69 10.84 -3.14
C ARG A 129 -0.81 11.09 -3.20
N TRP A 130 -1.28 11.72 -4.26
CA TRP A 130 -2.71 11.95 -4.45
C TRP A 130 -3.50 10.64 -4.59
N ILE A 131 -3.00 9.71 -5.41
CA ILE A 131 -3.64 8.40 -5.63
C ILE A 131 -3.73 7.64 -4.30
N TRP A 132 -2.64 7.54 -3.57
CA TRP A 132 -2.59 6.79 -2.32
C TRP A 132 -3.39 7.46 -1.21
N LYS A 133 -3.37 8.78 -1.14
CA LYS A 133 -4.23 9.52 -0.20
C LYS A 133 -5.70 9.23 -0.48
N THR A 134 -6.09 9.25 -1.74
CA THR A 134 -7.45 8.94 -2.16
C THR A 134 -7.84 7.50 -1.82
N ASN A 135 -6.90 6.57 -2.01
CA ASN A 135 -7.11 5.17 -1.62
C ASN A 135 -7.36 5.06 -0.11
N LEU A 136 -6.57 5.74 0.70
CA LEU A 136 -6.78 5.73 2.16
C LEU A 136 -8.12 6.37 2.55
N GLN A 137 -8.56 7.38 1.83
CA GLN A 137 -9.88 7.97 2.07
C GLN A 137 -11.00 6.96 1.80
N ARG A 138 -10.84 6.12 0.77
CA ARG A 138 -11.79 5.04 0.50
C ARG A 138 -11.74 3.98 1.59
N LEU A 139 -10.56 3.67 2.09
CA LEU A 139 -10.42 2.76 3.23
C LEU A 139 -11.19 3.30 4.42
N ALA A 140 -11.01 4.58 4.76
CA ALA A 140 -11.72 5.22 5.87
C ALA A 140 -13.23 5.17 5.66
N GLY A 141 -13.69 5.34 4.43
CA GLY A 141 -15.12 5.28 4.07
C GLY A 141 -15.77 3.92 4.34
N ARG A 142 -14.98 2.84 4.40
CA ARG A 142 -15.50 1.51 4.74
C ARG A 142 -15.96 1.40 6.20
N PHE A 143 -15.55 2.34 7.04
CA PHE A 143 -15.87 2.37 8.48
C PHE A 143 -16.80 3.52 8.86
N ALA A 144 -17.21 4.32 7.89
CA ALA A 144 -18.06 5.46 8.16
C ALA A 144 -19.54 5.07 8.31
#